data_3c5347dff62ce8a868021828a0136ab8
#
_entry.id   3c5347dff62ce8a868021828a0136ab8
#
_cell.length_a   1.000
_cell.length_b   1.000
_cell.length_c   1.000
_cell.angle_alpha   90.00
_cell.angle_beta   90.00
_cell.angle_gamma   90.00
#
_symmetry.space_group_name_H-M   'P 1'
#
loop_
_entity.id
_entity.type
_entity.pdbx_description
1 polymer ?
#
loop_
_entity_poly.entity_id
_entity_poly.type
_entity_poly.pdbx_seq_one_letter_code
_entity_poly.pdbx_strand_id
1 'polypeptide(L)'
;MILRRVPLLLPLVLGVVTAAAAFAADVPSSATYAYATNGIKDHIAGGSGSAWKLLLDESNLGGRELEMVEVTLPPGTVVGAHMHGSLEVIYVLSGTYEHEVNGRRYALTPGMVGIVRPGDKVRHLVPKSGAAKLLIIWAPAGEANRLLGHAKGTQVQPLDAIGTASP
;
A
#
# COMPACT_ATOMS: atom_id res chain seq x y z
N MET A 1 32.86 45.43 -58.46
CA MET A 1 32.15 44.24 -58.07
C MET A 1 32.61 43.90 -56.64
N ILE A 2 31.85 44.34 -55.63
CA ILE A 2 32.26 44.27 -54.21
C ILE A 2 31.49 43.05 -53.59
N LEU A 3 32.19 41.96 -53.24
CA LEU A 3 31.65 40.86 -52.53
C LEU A 3 31.46 41.25 -51.05
N ARG A 4 30.21 41.31 -50.59
CA ARG A 4 29.87 41.40 -49.16
C ARG A 4 29.96 40.03 -48.54
N ARG A 5 30.84 39.85 -47.55
CA ARG A 5 30.89 38.66 -46.70
C ARG A 5 29.78 38.79 -45.65
N VAL A 6 28.86 37.81 -45.60
CA VAL A 6 27.85 37.64 -44.56
C VAL A 6 28.47 36.86 -43.41
N PRO A 7 28.44 37.34 -42.17
CA PRO A 7 28.92 36.54 -41.04
C PRO A 7 27.92 35.44 -40.71
N LEU A 8 28.39 34.21 -40.63
CA LEU A 8 27.63 33.04 -40.18
C LEU A 8 27.55 33.08 -38.65
N LEU A 9 26.37 33.42 -38.12
CA LEU A 9 26.07 33.34 -36.68
C LEU A 9 25.74 31.90 -36.34
N LEU A 10 26.64 31.24 -35.62
CA LEU A 10 26.43 29.92 -35.05
C LEU A 10 25.55 30.06 -33.78
N PRO A 11 24.38 29.37 -33.66
CA PRO A 11 23.61 29.43 -32.42
C PRO A 11 24.32 28.64 -31.33
N LEU A 12 24.63 29.34 -30.23
CA LEU A 12 25.10 28.73 -28.98
C LEU A 12 23.92 28.01 -28.32
N VAL A 13 23.88 26.68 -28.47
CA VAL A 13 22.91 25.85 -27.74
C VAL A 13 23.39 25.74 -26.30
N LEU A 14 22.79 26.53 -25.42
CA LEU A 14 23.01 26.43 -23.98
C LEU A 14 22.23 25.22 -23.47
N GLY A 15 22.90 24.08 -23.31
CA GLY A 15 22.33 22.87 -22.72
C GLY A 15 22.04 23.11 -21.23
N VAL A 16 20.76 23.22 -20.87
CA VAL A 16 20.33 23.21 -19.48
C VAL A 16 20.46 21.77 -18.98
N VAL A 17 21.53 21.46 -18.27
CA VAL A 17 21.66 20.23 -17.51
C VAL A 17 20.78 20.37 -16.26
N THR A 18 19.55 19.88 -16.31
CA THR A 18 18.74 19.71 -15.11
C THR A 18 19.32 18.57 -14.29
N ALA A 19 20.04 18.89 -13.24
CA ALA A 19 20.41 17.92 -12.22
C ALA A 19 19.12 17.43 -11.56
N ALA A 20 18.70 16.21 -11.87
CA ALA A 20 17.70 15.50 -11.10
C ALA A 20 18.29 15.27 -9.70
N ALA A 21 17.84 16.04 -8.71
CA ALA A 21 18.13 15.77 -7.33
C ALA A 21 17.48 14.42 -7.01
N ALA A 22 18.27 13.37 -6.93
CA ALA A 22 17.83 12.11 -6.35
C ALA A 22 17.53 12.40 -4.88
N PHE A 23 16.26 12.39 -4.51
CA PHE A 23 15.87 12.28 -3.10
C PHE A 23 16.28 10.88 -2.65
N ALA A 24 17.53 10.70 -2.26
CA ALA A 24 17.90 9.62 -1.38
C ALA A 24 17.19 9.95 -0.06
N ALA A 25 16.09 9.25 0.24
CA ALA A 25 15.58 9.24 1.58
C ALA A 25 16.74 8.79 2.46
N ASP A 26 17.14 9.61 3.44
CA ASP A 26 18.08 9.21 4.48
C ASP A 26 17.44 8.04 5.22
N VAL A 27 17.75 6.82 4.81
CA VAL A 27 17.46 5.62 5.60
C VAL A 27 18.38 5.73 6.79
N PRO A 28 17.84 5.83 8.02
CA PRO A 28 18.70 5.92 9.21
C PRO A 28 19.64 4.73 9.22
N SER A 29 20.94 4.97 9.19
CA SER A 29 21.98 3.93 9.12
C SER A 29 22.05 3.03 10.37
N SER A 30 21.12 3.24 11.33
CA SER A 30 21.03 2.51 12.60
C SER A 30 19.76 1.68 12.73
N ALA A 31 18.85 1.65 11.76
CA ALA A 31 17.66 0.82 11.82
C ALA A 31 18.05 -0.65 11.61
N THR A 32 17.98 -1.43 12.67
CA THR A 32 18.11 -2.89 12.57
C THR A 32 16.73 -3.43 12.20
N TYR A 33 16.56 -3.85 10.96
CA TYR A 33 15.35 -4.51 10.50
C TYR A 33 15.67 -5.87 9.90
N ALA A 34 14.73 -6.79 9.98
CA ALA A 34 14.86 -8.07 9.30
C ALA A 34 14.61 -7.90 7.81
N TYR A 35 15.48 -8.47 6.97
CA TYR A 35 15.28 -8.47 5.50
C TYR A 35 14.22 -9.46 5.05
N ALA A 36 13.71 -10.31 5.96
CA ALA A 36 12.60 -11.21 5.72
C ALA A 36 11.81 -11.44 7.02
N THR A 37 10.50 -11.61 6.90
CA THR A 37 9.62 -11.87 8.05
C THR A 37 8.41 -12.67 7.61
N ASN A 38 7.85 -13.50 8.51
CA ASN A 38 6.54 -14.14 8.33
C ASN A 38 5.36 -13.20 8.60
N GLY A 39 5.61 -11.94 8.88
CA GLY A 39 4.66 -10.97 9.38
C GLY A 39 4.77 -10.84 10.89
N ILE A 40 3.91 -10.00 11.48
CA ILE A 40 4.05 -9.61 12.88
C ILE A 40 2.95 -10.22 13.75
N LYS A 41 1.71 -10.25 13.27
CA LYS A 41 0.53 -10.66 14.05
C LYS A 41 -0.59 -11.12 13.14
N ASP A 42 -1.35 -12.11 13.61
CA ASP A 42 -2.67 -12.39 13.08
C ASP A 42 -3.73 -11.66 13.92
N HIS A 43 -4.67 -11.02 13.24
CA HIS A 43 -5.83 -10.39 13.86
C HIS A 43 -7.09 -11.00 13.29
N ILE A 44 -8.01 -11.42 14.17
CA ILE A 44 -9.33 -11.86 13.78
C ILE A 44 -10.31 -10.80 14.27
N ALA A 45 -10.95 -10.10 13.33
CA ALA A 45 -11.95 -9.10 13.68
C ALA A 45 -13.21 -9.80 14.23
N GLY A 46 -13.54 -9.50 15.48
CA GLY A 46 -14.73 -10.03 16.13
C GLY A 46 -16.01 -9.65 15.38
N GLY A 47 -16.90 -10.61 15.17
CA GLY A 47 -18.24 -10.41 14.59
C GLY A 47 -18.32 -10.35 13.07
N SER A 48 -17.26 -10.03 12.36
CA SER A 48 -17.25 -10.01 10.88
C SER A 48 -16.72 -11.29 10.25
N GLY A 49 -15.98 -12.11 10.99
CA GLY A 49 -15.26 -13.27 10.48
C GLY A 49 -14.07 -12.91 9.55
N SER A 50 -13.70 -11.64 9.46
CA SER A 50 -12.55 -11.20 8.69
C SER A 50 -11.26 -11.60 9.38
N ALA A 51 -10.31 -12.18 8.64
CA ALA A 51 -8.97 -12.53 9.13
C ALA A 51 -7.94 -11.59 8.54
N TRP A 52 -7.12 -11.01 9.40
CA TRP A 52 -6.10 -10.03 9.05
C TRP A 52 -4.74 -10.53 9.49
N LYS A 53 -3.77 -10.52 8.60
CA LYS A 53 -2.38 -10.83 8.88
C LYS A 53 -1.54 -9.59 8.61
N LEU A 54 -1.02 -8.97 9.66
CA LEU A 54 -0.13 -7.84 9.55
C LEU A 54 1.27 -8.34 9.18
N LEU A 55 1.73 -8.00 8.00
CA LEU A 55 2.99 -8.48 7.42
C LEU A 55 4.14 -7.51 7.69
N LEU A 56 3.90 -6.21 7.47
CA LEU A 56 4.87 -5.15 7.70
C LEU A 56 4.23 -3.99 8.42
N ASP A 57 4.92 -3.46 9.41
CA ASP A 57 4.67 -2.17 10.03
C ASP A 57 5.99 -1.57 10.57
N GLU A 58 5.91 -0.44 11.28
CA GLU A 58 7.07 0.24 11.87
C GLU A 58 7.95 -0.69 12.71
N SER A 59 7.38 -1.72 13.36
CA SER A 59 8.11 -2.58 14.30
C SER A 59 9.08 -3.55 13.62
N ASN A 60 8.80 -3.96 12.39
CA ASN A 60 9.66 -4.87 11.62
C ASN A 60 10.26 -4.23 10.37
N LEU A 61 9.69 -3.15 9.86
CA LEU A 61 10.25 -2.39 8.74
C LEU A 61 11.36 -1.42 9.22
N GLY A 62 11.28 -0.97 10.48
CA GLY A 62 12.20 0.00 11.05
C GLY A 62 11.87 1.46 10.71
N GLY A 63 10.79 1.71 9.98
CA GLY A 63 10.30 3.02 9.58
C GLY A 63 8.81 3.01 9.28
N ARG A 64 8.25 4.17 8.94
CA ARG A 64 6.81 4.37 8.73
C ARG A 64 6.44 4.60 7.27
N GLU A 65 7.27 4.17 6.36
CA GLU A 65 7.09 4.40 4.92
C GLU A 65 5.82 3.74 4.41
N LEU A 66 5.56 2.52 4.90
CA LEU A 66 4.35 1.78 4.58
C LEU A 66 4.01 0.76 5.67
N GLU A 67 2.80 0.24 5.62
CA GLU A 67 2.39 -1.00 6.27
C GLU A 67 1.73 -1.92 5.24
N MET A 68 1.78 -3.21 5.49
CA MET A 68 1.25 -4.23 4.59
C MET A 68 0.47 -5.28 5.36
N VAL A 69 -0.73 -5.58 4.88
CA VAL A 69 -1.59 -6.62 5.45
C VAL A 69 -2.10 -7.57 4.38
N GLU A 70 -2.21 -8.84 4.73
CA GLU A 70 -3.03 -9.80 4.01
C GLU A 70 -4.37 -9.89 4.73
N VAL A 71 -5.47 -9.76 4.00
CA VAL A 71 -6.81 -9.84 4.58
C VAL A 71 -7.66 -10.84 3.83
N THR A 72 -8.40 -11.66 4.58
CA THR A 72 -9.46 -12.52 4.04
C THR A 72 -10.79 -12.02 4.56
N LEU A 73 -11.67 -11.65 3.63
CA LEU A 73 -13.01 -11.15 3.91
C LEU A 73 -14.05 -12.18 3.52
N PRO A 74 -14.97 -12.55 4.43
CA PRO A 74 -16.05 -13.49 4.14
C PRO A 74 -17.00 -13.03 3.04
N PRO A 75 -17.75 -13.96 2.42
CA PRO A 75 -18.81 -13.60 1.48
C PRO A 75 -19.83 -12.65 2.11
N GLY A 76 -20.26 -11.65 1.35
CA GLY A 76 -21.24 -10.66 1.79
C GLY A 76 -20.68 -9.59 2.73
N THR A 77 -19.39 -9.55 3.00
CA THR A 77 -18.77 -8.47 3.79
C THR A 77 -19.02 -7.13 3.14
N VAL A 78 -19.45 -6.16 3.94
CA VAL A 78 -19.62 -4.76 3.54
C VAL A 78 -18.74 -3.89 4.41
N VAL A 79 -17.81 -3.18 3.78
CA VAL A 79 -17.04 -2.10 4.42
C VAL A 79 -17.74 -0.80 4.04
N GLY A 80 -18.34 -0.15 5.03
CA GLY A 80 -19.11 1.09 4.84
C GLY A 80 -18.24 2.22 4.28
N ALA A 81 -18.88 3.29 3.84
CA ALA A 81 -18.17 4.44 3.29
C ALA A 81 -17.24 5.09 4.32
N HIS A 82 -15.97 5.27 3.95
CA HIS A 82 -14.92 5.85 4.79
C HIS A 82 -13.86 6.56 3.96
N MET A 83 -12.86 7.13 4.62
CA MET A 83 -11.71 7.79 4.01
C MET A 83 -10.44 7.37 4.74
N HIS A 84 -9.32 7.40 4.03
CA HIS A 84 -7.98 7.15 4.58
C HIS A 84 -7.15 8.43 4.63
N GLY A 85 -6.24 8.50 5.59
CA GLY A 85 -5.17 9.51 5.63
C GLY A 85 -3.95 9.14 4.77
N SER A 86 -3.85 7.85 4.40
CA SER A 86 -2.77 7.27 3.61
C SER A 86 -3.23 6.91 2.21
N LEU A 87 -2.29 6.81 1.28
CA LEU A 87 -2.52 6.10 0.02
C LEU A 87 -2.78 4.63 0.35
N GLU A 88 -3.89 4.08 -0.14
CA GLU A 88 -4.19 2.65 -0.07
C GLU A 88 -4.01 2.01 -1.44
N VAL A 89 -3.30 0.89 -1.47
CA VAL A 89 -3.18 0.02 -2.66
C VAL A 89 -3.69 -1.36 -2.28
N ILE A 90 -4.68 -1.85 -3.03
CA ILE A 90 -5.33 -3.14 -2.81
C ILE A 90 -4.99 -4.05 -3.99
N TYR A 91 -4.34 -5.17 -3.75
CA TYR A 91 -4.09 -6.20 -4.75
C TYR A 91 -4.95 -7.42 -4.46
N VAL A 92 -5.74 -7.86 -5.44
CA VAL A 92 -6.62 -9.01 -5.27
C VAL A 92 -5.85 -10.31 -5.50
N LEU A 93 -5.75 -11.13 -4.46
CA LEU A 93 -5.11 -12.44 -4.48
C LEU A 93 -6.09 -13.53 -4.95
N SER A 94 -7.35 -13.49 -4.45
CA SER A 94 -8.41 -14.41 -4.87
C SER A 94 -9.80 -13.83 -4.60
N GLY A 95 -10.81 -14.38 -5.26
CA GLY A 95 -12.21 -13.93 -5.15
C GLY A 95 -12.50 -12.68 -5.97
N THR A 96 -13.61 -12.02 -5.66
CA THR A 96 -14.01 -10.75 -6.27
C THR A 96 -14.21 -9.71 -5.17
N TYR A 97 -13.74 -8.50 -5.43
CA TYR A 97 -13.83 -7.38 -4.50
C TYR A 97 -14.42 -6.15 -5.21
N GLU A 98 -15.62 -5.77 -4.83
CA GLU A 98 -16.23 -4.54 -5.35
C GLU A 98 -15.60 -3.34 -4.64
N HIS A 99 -15.03 -2.47 -5.43
CA HIS A 99 -14.27 -1.29 -5.02
C HIS A 99 -14.96 -0.04 -5.57
N GLU A 100 -15.58 0.74 -4.70
CA GLU A 100 -16.24 1.99 -5.07
C GLU A 100 -15.45 3.17 -4.51
N VAL A 101 -14.96 4.03 -5.41
CA VAL A 101 -14.20 5.24 -5.06
C VAL A 101 -14.89 6.44 -5.67
N ASN A 102 -15.26 7.42 -4.83
CA ASN A 102 -15.94 8.66 -5.24
C ASN A 102 -17.16 8.39 -6.12
N GLY A 103 -17.94 7.35 -5.78
CA GLY A 103 -19.15 6.94 -6.49
C GLY A 103 -18.91 6.11 -7.76
N ARG A 104 -17.66 5.83 -8.13
CA ARG A 104 -17.33 4.94 -9.25
C ARG A 104 -17.04 3.55 -8.74
N ARG A 105 -17.74 2.56 -9.28
CA ARG A 105 -17.64 1.16 -8.86
C ARG A 105 -16.84 0.32 -9.85
N TYR A 106 -15.97 -0.53 -9.30
CA TYR A 106 -15.14 -1.47 -10.03
C TYR A 106 -15.26 -2.85 -9.39
N ALA A 107 -15.39 -3.89 -10.20
CA ALA A 107 -15.26 -5.27 -9.74
C ALA A 107 -13.79 -5.71 -9.94
N LEU A 108 -13.05 -5.79 -8.87
CA LEU A 108 -11.66 -6.23 -8.92
C LEU A 108 -11.62 -7.76 -8.79
N THR A 109 -10.88 -8.39 -9.70
CA THR A 109 -10.63 -9.83 -9.73
C THR A 109 -9.14 -10.12 -9.52
N PRO A 110 -8.72 -11.37 -9.33
CA PRO A 110 -7.31 -11.71 -9.08
C PRO A 110 -6.34 -11.11 -10.09
N GLY A 111 -5.27 -10.48 -9.59
CA GLY A 111 -4.29 -9.75 -10.38
C GLY A 111 -4.60 -8.27 -10.61
N MET A 112 -5.81 -7.81 -10.26
CA MET A 112 -6.17 -6.39 -10.37
C MET A 112 -5.76 -5.60 -9.13
N VAL A 113 -5.53 -4.29 -9.34
CA VAL A 113 -5.17 -3.33 -8.30
C VAL A 113 -6.26 -2.28 -8.15
N GLY A 114 -6.72 -2.05 -6.91
CA GLY A 114 -7.50 -0.89 -6.50
C GLY A 114 -6.61 0.16 -5.86
N ILE A 115 -6.95 1.44 -6.02
CA ILE A 115 -6.19 2.57 -5.47
C ILE A 115 -7.16 3.53 -4.81
N VAL A 116 -6.83 3.95 -3.57
CA VAL A 116 -7.53 5.01 -2.82
C VAL A 116 -6.52 6.06 -2.41
N ARG A 117 -6.73 7.29 -2.79
CA ARG A 117 -5.87 8.41 -2.38
C ARG A 117 -6.35 9.01 -1.07
N PRO A 118 -5.49 9.68 -0.31
CA PRO A 118 -5.93 10.47 0.83
C PRO A 118 -7.09 11.41 0.46
N GLY A 119 -8.17 11.34 1.24
CA GLY A 119 -9.37 12.15 1.02
C GLY A 119 -10.40 11.55 0.04
N ASP A 120 -10.09 10.48 -0.67
CA ASP A 120 -11.09 9.76 -1.46
C ASP A 120 -12.10 9.08 -0.53
N LYS A 121 -13.39 9.18 -0.89
CA LYS A 121 -14.45 8.43 -0.22
C LYS A 121 -14.55 7.05 -0.84
N VAL A 122 -14.27 6.02 -0.05
CA VAL A 122 -14.23 4.63 -0.50
C VAL A 122 -15.27 3.79 0.21
N ARG A 123 -15.77 2.78 -0.48
CA ARG A 123 -16.64 1.72 0.03
C ARG A 123 -16.28 0.41 -0.64
N HIS A 124 -16.42 -0.69 0.10
CA HIS A 124 -16.11 -2.01 -0.43
C HIS A 124 -17.21 -3.03 -0.14
N LEU A 125 -17.29 -4.04 -1.01
CA LEU A 125 -18.22 -5.14 -0.84
C LEU A 125 -17.59 -6.43 -1.38
N VAL A 126 -17.74 -7.51 -0.64
CA VAL A 126 -17.44 -8.87 -1.10
C VAL A 126 -18.76 -9.52 -1.53
N PRO A 127 -18.89 -9.98 -2.78
CA PRO A 127 -20.09 -10.68 -3.22
C PRO A 127 -20.40 -11.90 -2.36
N LYS A 128 -21.70 -12.22 -2.24
CA LYS A 128 -22.14 -13.41 -1.47
C LYS A 128 -21.68 -14.75 -2.08
N SER A 129 -21.21 -14.72 -3.33
CA SER A 129 -20.76 -15.91 -4.06
C SER A 129 -19.45 -16.51 -3.58
N GLY A 130 -18.63 -15.76 -2.82
CA GLY A 130 -17.35 -16.27 -2.31
C GLY A 130 -16.61 -15.24 -1.49
N ALA A 131 -15.60 -15.69 -0.76
CA ALA A 131 -14.68 -14.84 -0.01
C ALA A 131 -13.72 -14.10 -0.94
N ALA A 132 -13.18 -12.98 -0.49
CA ALA A 132 -12.08 -12.29 -1.16
C ALA A 132 -10.82 -12.32 -0.29
N LYS A 133 -9.66 -12.56 -0.91
CA LYS A 133 -8.35 -12.45 -0.27
C LYS A 133 -7.55 -11.36 -0.95
N LEU A 134 -7.02 -10.45 -0.16
CA LEU A 134 -6.40 -9.22 -0.62
C LEU A 134 -5.03 -9.04 0.04
N LEU A 135 -4.11 -8.41 -0.67
CA LEU A 135 -2.95 -7.76 -0.10
C LEU A 135 -3.21 -6.26 -0.13
N ILE A 136 -3.13 -5.61 1.03
CA ILE A 136 -3.36 -4.17 1.16
C ILE A 136 -2.09 -3.52 1.68
N ILE A 137 -1.74 -2.39 1.07
CA ILE A 137 -0.60 -1.56 1.45
C ILE A 137 -1.12 -0.15 1.73
N TRP A 138 -0.74 0.43 2.86
CA TRP A 138 -0.94 1.85 3.15
C TRP A 138 0.40 2.57 3.28
N ALA A 139 0.49 3.75 2.68
CA ALA A 139 1.65 4.62 2.72
C ALA A 139 1.21 6.08 2.99
N PRO A 140 1.68 6.70 4.09
CA PRO A 140 2.50 6.12 5.17
C PRO A 140 1.73 5.12 6.03
N ALA A 141 2.44 4.40 6.89
CA ALA A 141 1.90 3.47 7.87
C ALA A 141 1.01 4.16 8.92
N GLY A 142 0.05 3.39 9.50
CA GLY A 142 -0.82 3.83 10.59
C GLY A 142 -2.29 3.42 10.45
N GLU A 143 -2.73 3.05 9.25
CA GLU A 143 -4.13 2.67 8.99
C GLU A 143 -4.49 1.31 9.58
N ALA A 144 -3.60 0.32 9.55
CA ALA A 144 -3.84 -0.98 10.16
C ALA A 144 -4.07 -0.85 11.66
N ASN A 145 -3.23 -0.08 12.35
CA ASN A 145 -3.41 0.19 13.78
C ASN A 145 -4.73 0.93 14.06
N ARG A 146 -5.11 1.88 13.21
CA ARG A 146 -6.37 2.59 13.34
C ARG A 146 -7.58 1.66 13.17
N LEU A 147 -7.53 0.78 12.18
CA LEU A 147 -8.62 -0.15 11.87
C LEU A 147 -8.72 -1.29 12.88
N LEU A 148 -7.59 -1.91 13.22
CA LEU A 148 -7.53 -3.10 14.08
C LEU A 148 -7.55 -2.74 15.58
N GLY A 149 -6.93 -1.63 15.96
CA GLY A 149 -6.90 -1.18 17.36
C GLY A 149 -8.25 -0.76 17.91
N HIS A 150 -9.20 -0.38 17.06
CA HIS A 150 -10.56 0.01 17.44
C HIS A 150 -11.61 -1.09 17.26
N ALA A 151 -11.25 -2.24 16.65
CA ALA A 151 -12.18 -3.33 16.43
C ALA A 151 -12.46 -4.05 17.76
N LYS A 152 -13.68 -3.87 18.30
CA LYS A 152 -14.12 -4.64 19.49
C LYS A 152 -14.08 -6.14 19.20
N GLY A 153 -13.45 -6.91 20.10
CA GLY A 153 -13.34 -8.35 19.95
C GLY A 153 -12.25 -8.82 18.97
N THR A 154 -11.33 -7.93 18.57
CA THR A 154 -10.14 -8.32 17.83
C THR A 154 -9.22 -9.14 18.72
N GLN A 155 -8.94 -10.38 18.28
CA GLN A 155 -7.91 -11.20 18.91
C GLN A 155 -6.60 -11.02 18.16
N VAL A 156 -5.53 -10.79 18.91
CA VAL A 156 -4.18 -10.63 18.36
C VAL A 156 -3.35 -11.82 18.77
N GLN A 157 -2.86 -12.57 17.80
CA GLN A 157 -1.96 -13.69 18.02
C GLN A 157 -0.62 -13.37 17.37
N PRO A 158 0.50 -13.49 18.11
CA PRO A 158 1.83 -13.37 17.50
C PRO A 158 2.00 -14.44 16.41
N LEU A 159 2.55 -14.06 15.28
CA LEU A 159 3.01 -15.04 14.31
C LEU A 159 4.32 -15.64 14.83
N ASP A 160 4.49 -16.94 14.61
CA ASP A 160 5.74 -17.60 14.93
C ASP A 160 6.89 -16.89 14.20
N ALA A 161 7.94 -16.58 14.95
CA ALA A 161 9.12 -16.02 14.32
C ALA A 161 9.61 -16.99 13.22
N ILE A 162 10.01 -16.46 12.09
CA ILE A 162 10.76 -17.26 11.12
C ILE A 162 11.97 -17.79 11.89
N GLY A 163 12.07 -19.11 12.00
CA GLY A 163 13.27 -19.71 12.54
C GLY A 163 14.45 -19.04 11.87
N THR A 164 15.34 -18.48 12.69
CA THR A 164 16.56 -17.84 12.19
C THR A 164 17.19 -18.79 11.19
N ALA A 165 17.21 -18.41 9.92
CA ALA A 165 18.01 -19.16 8.96
C ALA A 165 19.41 -19.19 9.54
N SER A 166 19.85 -20.36 9.97
CA SER A 166 21.25 -20.56 10.35
C SER A 166 22.11 -20.20 9.15
N PRO A 167 23.22 -19.49 9.37
CA PRO A 167 24.14 -19.11 8.30
C PRO A 167 24.70 -20.30 7.55
#